data_e6491735d0746a2df69c065e03c925bd
#
_entry.id   e6491735d0746a2df69c065e03c925bd
#
_cell.length_a   1.000
_cell.length_b   1.000
_cell.length_c   1.000
_cell.angle_alpha   90.00
_cell.angle_beta   90.00
_cell.angle_gamma   90.00
#
_symmetry.space_group_name_H-M   'P 1'
#
loop_
_entity.id
_entity.type
_entity.pdbx_description
1 polymer ?
#
loop_
_entity_poly.entity_id
_entity_poly.type
_entity_poly.pdbx_seq_one_letter_code
_entity_poly.pdbx_strand_id
1 'polypeptide(L)'
;MLQGFTKKNLIDAFSIMYSSRRLDEKMLNLLKQGKSFFHMGASGHEASQVAAAFEMQPSYDWSYPYYRDAAFCLKLGMTVREQLLSYLSKRDNANNGRQMPHHYNHRELRIVSQSSATGTQFLQAVGCANV
;
A
#
# COMPACT_ATOMS: atom_id res chain seq x y z
N MET A 1 -21.14 -3.27 -20.02
CA MET A 1 -20.49 -2.13 -19.37
C MET A 1 -20.52 -2.40 -17.88
N LEU A 2 -19.40 -2.26 -17.18
CA LEU A 2 -19.37 -2.32 -15.71
C LEU A 2 -20.16 -1.12 -15.20
N GLN A 3 -21.31 -1.35 -14.53
CA GLN A 3 -22.16 -0.29 -14.01
C GLN A 3 -21.36 0.62 -13.07
N GLY A 4 -21.36 1.92 -13.36
CA GLY A 4 -20.72 2.94 -12.52
C GLY A 4 -19.25 3.28 -12.84
N PHE A 5 -18.55 2.49 -13.66
CA PHE A 5 -17.15 2.78 -14.01
C PHE A 5 -17.00 3.42 -15.38
N THR A 6 -16.31 4.56 -15.40
CA THR A 6 -15.94 5.25 -16.65
C THR A 6 -14.69 4.59 -17.26
N LYS A 7 -14.44 4.86 -18.57
CA LYS A 7 -13.19 4.45 -19.23
C LYS A 7 -11.95 4.97 -18.47
N LYS A 8 -12.03 6.18 -17.92
CA LYS A 8 -10.96 6.78 -17.12
C LYS A 8 -10.68 5.96 -15.86
N ASN A 9 -11.73 5.54 -15.13
CA ASN A 9 -11.58 4.70 -13.92
C ASN A 9 -10.90 3.36 -14.25
N LEU A 10 -11.25 2.73 -15.37
CA LEU A 10 -10.65 1.47 -15.79
C LEU A 10 -9.17 1.62 -16.17
N ILE A 11 -8.82 2.71 -16.87
CA ILE A 11 -7.42 3.02 -17.21
C ILE A 11 -6.62 3.31 -15.93
N ASP A 12 -7.19 4.08 -15.01
CA ASP A 12 -6.56 4.38 -13.71
C ASP A 12 -6.32 3.09 -12.91
N ALA A 13 -7.35 2.24 -12.77
CA ALA A 13 -7.23 0.94 -12.11
C ALA A 13 -6.11 0.09 -12.72
N PHE A 14 -6.09 -0.06 -14.04
CA PHE A 14 -5.06 -0.82 -14.74
C PHE A 14 -3.67 -0.23 -14.51
N SER A 15 -3.54 1.10 -14.58
CA SER A 15 -2.27 1.80 -14.36
C SER A 15 -1.71 1.55 -12.96
N ILE A 16 -2.57 1.62 -11.93
CA ILE A 16 -2.17 1.34 -10.54
C ILE A 16 -1.77 -0.14 -10.36
N MET A 17 -2.59 -1.07 -10.88
CA MET A 17 -2.28 -2.50 -10.82
C MET A 17 -0.95 -2.82 -11.51
N TYR A 18 -0.73 -2.26 -12.70
CA TYR A 18 0.51 -2.44 -13.44
C TYR A 18 1.70 -1.84 -12.69
N SER A 19 1.56 -0.63 -12.14
CA SER A 19 2.60 0.02 -11.35
C SER A 19 2.97 -0.79 -10.11
N SER A 20 1.97 -1.32 -9.39
CA SER A 20 2.19 -2.19 -8.23
C SER A 20 2.95 -3.46 -8.60
N ARG A 21 2.58 -4.12 -9.71
CA ARG A 21 3.28 -5.31 -10.21
C ARG A 21 4.73 -5.00 -10.57
N ARG A 22 4.99 -3.92 -11.30
CA ARG A 22 6.34 -3.50 -11.68
C ARG A 22 7.19 -3.11 -10.49
N LEU A 23 6.55 -2.49 -9.49
CA LEU A 23 7.21 -2.15 -8.23
C LEU A 23 7.63 -3.40 -7.45
N ASP A 24 6.75 -4.37 -7.33
CA ASP A 24 7.00 -5.67 -6.67
C ASP A 24 8.19 -6.40 -7.32
N GLU A 25 8.21 -6.48 -8.65
CA GLU A 25 9.34 -7.04 -9.41
C GLU A 25 10.65 -6.28 -9.18
N LYS A 26 10.59 -4.95 -9.12
CA LYS A 26 11.75 -4.10 -8.84
C LYS A 26 12.29 -4.34 -7.43
N MET A 27 11.40 -4.44 -6.45
CA MET A 27 11.75 -4.72 -5.06
C MET A 27 12.43 -6.08 -4.92
N LEU A 28 11.89 -7.11 -5.58
CA LEU A 28 12.50 -8.44 -5.61
C LEU A 28 13.91 -8.41 -6.23
N ASN A 29 14.10 -7.64 -7.30
CA ASN A 29 15.42 -7.47 -7.90
C ASN A 29 16.41 -6.74 -6.96
N LEU A 30 15.94 -5.76 -6.20
CA LEU A 30 16.76 -5.07 -5.19
C LEU A 30 17.17 -6.02 -4.05
N LEU A 31 16.27 -6.91 -3.63
CA LEU A 31 16.59 -7.96 -2.66
C LEU A 31 17.69 -8.88 -3.19
N LYS A 32 17.57 -9.38 -4.43
CA LYS A 32 18.58 -10.23 -5.08
C LYS A 32 19.95 -9.56 -5.19
N GLN A 33 19.98 -8.22 -5.21
CA GLN A 33 21.21 -7.41 -5.20
C GLN A 33 21.73 -7.13 -3.77
N GLY A 34 21.13 -7.69 -2.72
CA GLY A 34 21.51 -7.44 -1.33
C GLY A 34 21.21 -6.03 -0.82
N LYS A 35 20.31 -5.28 -1.51
CA LYS A 35 19.97 -3.89 -1.14
C LYS A 35 18.78 -3.78 -0.19
N SER A 36 18.13 -4.89 0.12
CA SER A 36 17.04 -4.99 1.09
C SER A 36 17.19 -6.28 1.90
N PHE A 37 16.44 -6.40 2.99
CA PHE A 37 16.59 -7.50 3.95
C PHE A 37 15.67 -8.68 3.64
N PHE A 38 14.45 -8.41 3.17
CA PHE A 38 13.49 -9.43 2.76
C PHE A 38 12.41 -8.81 1.86
N HIS A 39 11.58 -9.67 1.24
CA HIS A 39 10.52 -9.25 0.34
C HIS A 39 9.23 -10.01 0.64
N MET A 40 8.13 -9.27 0.70
CA MET A 40 6.78 -9.82 0.85
C MET A 40 5.96 -9.41 -0.38
N GLY A 41 6.00 -10.24 -1.41
CA GLY A 41 5.32 -9.94 -2.68
C GLY A 41 3.80 -9.73 -2.52
N ALA A 42 3.29 -8.75 -3.24
CA ALA A 42 1.87 -8.41 -3.31
C ALA A 42 1.23 -8.88 -4.62
N SER A 43 2.00 -9.50 -5.51
CA SER A 43 1.54 -9.98 -6.81
C SER A 43 0.34 -10.92 -6.71
N GLY A 44 -0.73 -10.64 -7.47
CA GLY A 44 -1.99 -11.37 -7.46
C GLY A 44 -3.10 -10.73 -6.63
N HIS A 45 -2.79 -9.75 -5.78
CA HIS A 45 -3.76 -9.05 -4.93
C HIS A 45 -4.23 -7.71 -5.52
N GLU A 46 -3.64 -7.24 -6.62
CA GLU A 46 -3.79 -5.88 -7.12
C GLU A 46 -5.24 -5.50 -7.41
N ALA A 47 -6.00 -6.38 -8.04
CA ALA A 47 -7.37 -6.07 -8.47
C ALA A 47 -8.31 -5.83 -7.28
N SER A 48 -8.28 -6.69 -6.27
CA SER A 48 -9.11 -6.54 -5.06
C SER A 48 -8.72 -5.29 -4.26
N GLN A 49 -7.42 -5.01 -4.17
CA GLN A 49 -6.88 -3.86 -3.46
C GLN A 49 -7.29 -2.54 -4.13
N VAL A 50 -7.14 -2.45 -5.45
CA VAL A 50 -7.53 -1.26 -6.21
C VAL A 50 -9.04 -1.07 -6.16
N ALA A 51 -9.84 -2.14 -6.28
CA ALA A 51 -11.29 -2.07 -6.17
C ALA A 51 -11.73 -1.54 -4.80
N ALA A 52 -11.17 -2.06 -3.70
CA ALA A 52 -11.47 -1.56 -2.36
C ALA A 52 -11.09 -0.07 -2.20
N ALA A 53 -9.94 0.33 -2.72
CA ALA A 53 -9.46 1.71 -2.62
C ALA A 53 -10.27 2.71 -3.48
N PHE A 54 -11.05 2.25 -4.48
CA PHE A 54 -11.96 3.13 -5.22
C PHE A 54 -13.12 3.65 -4.36
N GLU A 55 -13.53 2.88 -3.34
CA GLU A 55 -14.61 3.26 -2.42
C GLU A 55 -14.13 4.14 -1.26
N MET A 56 -12.82 4.32 -1.11
CA MET A 56 -12.22 5.12 -0.05
C MET A 56 -12.02 6.57 -0.49
N GLN A 57 -12.18 7.49 0.46
CA GLN A 57 -11.85 8.91 0.30
C GLN A 57 -10.48 9.20 0.93
N PRO A 58 -9.40 9.36 0.13
CA PRO A 58 -8.08 9.67 0.65
C PRO A 58 -8.11 10.92 1.54
N SER A 59 -7.33 10.93 2.61
CA SER A 59 -7.24 12.01 3.60
C SER A 59 -8.51 12.21 4.46
N TYR A 60 -9.58 11.48 4.21
CA TYR A 60 -10.80 11.47 5.01
C TYR A 60 -10.98 10.13 5.75
N ASP A 61 -10.99 9.03 5.04
CA ASP A 61 -11.12 7.70 5.63
C ASP A 61 -9.82 7.22 6.28
N TRP A 62 -9.95 6.57 7.42
CA TRP A 62 -8.83 5.91 8.07
C TRP A 62 -8.60 4.51 7.49
N SER A 63 -7.35 4.21 7.12
CA SER A 63 -6.96 2.95 6.51
C SER A 63 -6.00 2.18 7.40
N TYR A 64 -6.28 0.90 7.58
CA TYR A 64 -5.48 -0.05 8.36
C TYR A 64 -5.01 -1.18 7.45
N PRO A 65 -4.11 -0.91 6.49
CA PRO A 65 -3.72 -1.88 5.47
C PRO A 65 -2.89 -3.00 6.05
N TYR A 66 -2.83 -4.09 5.30
CA TYR A 66 -1.91 -5.19 5.49
C TYR A 66 -0.58 -4.90 4.76
N TYR A 67 0.51 -5.52 5.14
CA TYR A 67 1.83 -5.26 4.51
C TYR A 67 1.90 -5.67 3.01
N ARG A 68 0.95 -6.46 2.51
CA ARG A 68 0.83 -6.76 1.08
C ARG A 68 -0.03 -5.76 0.30
N ASP A 69 -0.63 -4.79 0.95
CA ASP A 69 -1.60 -3.87 0.34
C ASP A 69 -0.93 -2.69 -0.41
N ALA A 70 0.11 -3.00 -1.19
CA ALA A 70 0.85 -2.02 -1.96
C ALA A 70 -0.02 -1.28 -2.98
N ALA A 71 -0.85 -2.01 -3.75
CA ALA A 71 -1.72 -1.41 -4.76
C ALA A 71 -2.84 -0.57 -4.12
N PHE A 72 -3.37 -0.98 -2.97
CA PHE A 72 -4.32 -0.20 -2.18
C PHE A 72 -3.70 1.15 -1.76
N CYS A 73 -2.51 1.13 -1.17
CA CYS A 73 -1.81 2.34 -0.76
C CYS A 73 -1.46 3.26 -1.95
N LEU A 74 -1.05 2.70 -3.10
CA LEU A 74 -0.83 3.48 -4.33
C LEU A 74 -2.13 4.16 -4.80
N LYS A 75 -3.26 3.45 -4.78
CA LYS A 75 -4.55 4.01 -5.19
C LYS A 75 -5.03 5.12 -4.26
N LEU A 76 -4.73 5.04 -2.97
CA LEU A 76 -5.01 6.12 -2.00
C LEU A 76 -4.13 7.37 -2.19
N GLY A 77 -3.08 7.29 -3.01
CA GLY A 77 -2.21 8.43 -3.32
C GLY A 77 -0.76 8.30 -2.82
N MET A 78 -0.40 7.23 -2.15
CA MET A 78 0.99 6.97 -1.81
C MET A 78 1.82 6.77 -3.09
N THR A 79 2.97 7.40 -3.17
CA THR A 79 3.81 7.35 -4.37
C THR A 79 4.70 6.09 -4.43
N VAL A 80 5.11 5.69 -5.63
CA VAL A 80 6.11 4.64 -5.84
C VAL A 80 7.42 4.95 -5.10
N ARG A 81 7.81 6.23 -5.05
CA ARG A 81 9.01 6.66 -4.32
C ARG A 81 8.89 6.39 -2.82
N GLU A 82 7.77 6.72 -2.21
CA GLU A 82 7.54 6.49 -0.78
C GLU A 82 7.53 5.01 -0.44
N GLN A 83 6.91 4.18 -1.28
CA GLN A 83 6.93 2.73 -1.09
C GLN A 83 8.35 2.16 -1.21
N LEU A 84 9.16 2.64 -2.16
CA LEU A 84 10.57 2.24 -2.28
C LEU A 84 11.42 2.70 -1.09
N LEU A 85 11.19 3.91 -0.59
CA LEU A 85 11.88 4.40 0.61
C LEU A 85 11.54 3.55 1.84
N SER A 86 10.28 3.15 1.97
CA SER A 86 9.83 2.22 3.01
C SER A 86 10.51 0.85 2.86
N TYR A 87 10.49 0.29 1.64
CA TYR A 87 11.09 -1.00 1.34
C TYR A 87 12.60 -1.04 1.63
N LEU A 88 13.30 0.04 1.36
CA LEU A 88 14.74 0.17 1.57
C LEU A 88 15.10 0.70 2.97
N SER A 89 14.11 0.84 3.85
CA SER A 89 14.27 1.37 5.24
C SER A 89 15.06 2.69 5.27
N LYS A 90 14.73 3.62 4.35
CA LYS A 90 15.41 4.90 4.26
C LYS A 90 14.87 5.91 5.28
N ARG A 91 15.75 6.80 5.76
CA ARG A 91 15.40 7.86 6.73
C ARG A 91 14.30 8.79 6.21
N ASP A 92 14.29 9.07 4.91
CA ASP A 92 13.35 10.01 4.27
C ASP A 92 11.93 9.46 4.08
N ASN A 93 11.67 8.27 4.62
CA ASN A 93 10.32 7.72 4.62
C ASN A 93 9.54 8.19 5.86
N ALA A 94 8.21 8.09 5.83
CA ALA A 94 7.29 8.58 6.86
C ALA A 94 7.55 8.01 8.27
N ASN A 95 8.22 6.86 8.41
CA ASN A 95 8.58 6.24 9.67
C ASN A 95 10.09 6.34 10.02
N ASN A 96 10.84 7.16 9.28
CA ASN A 96 12.29 7.34 9.45
C ASN A 96 13.10 6.05 9.36
N GLY A 97 12.66 5.08 8.53
CA GLY A 97 13.33 3.80 8.35
C GLY A 97 13.20 2.81 9.53
N ARG A 98 12.28 3.05 10.47
CA ARG A 98 12.13 2.23 11.68
C ARG A 98 11.18 1.05 11.51
N GLN A 99 10.40 1.02 10.44
CA GLN A 99 9.50 -0.09 10.10
C GLN A 99 10.19 -1.11 9.22
N MET A 100 9.69 -2.34 9.28
CA MET A 100 10.09 -3.38 8.34
C MET A 100 9.65 -3.02 6.90
N PRO A 101 10.36 -3.53 5.87
CA PRO A 101 9.90 -3.39 4.49
C PRO A 101 8.41 -3.71 4.32
N HIS A 102 7.73 -2.99 3.44
CA HIS A 102 6.29 -3.11 3.16
C HIS A 102 5.33 -2.68 4.28
N HIS A 103 5.81 -2.23 5.43
CA HIS A 103 4.94 -1.68 6.49
C HIS A 103 4.71 -0.20 6.21
N TYR A 104 3.72 0.06 5.38
CA TYR A 104 3.39 1.40 4.91
C TYR A 104 2.67 2.22 5.98
N ASN A 105 2.92 3.52 5.97
CA ASN A 105 2.15 4.51 6.72
C ASN A 105 2.21 5.86 6.01
N HIS A 106 1.16 6.64 6.13
CA HIS A 106 1.11 7.99 5.57
C HIS A 106 0.12 8.84 6.35
N ARG A 107 0.62 9.84 7.06
CA ARG A 107 -0.21 10.64 7.98
C ARG A 107 -1.33 11.40 7.25
N GLU A 108 -0.98 12.09 6.17
CA GLU A 108 -1.94 12.92 5.42
C GLU A 108 -3.00 12.08 4.69
N LEU A 109 -2.66 10.89 4.24
CA LEU A 109 -3.58 9.93 3.64
C LEU A 109 -4.33 9.08 4.69
N ARG A 110 -4.08 9.31 5.98
CA ARG A 110 -4.64 8.51 7.09
C ARG A 110 -4.39 7.01 6.95
N ILE A 111 -3.22 6.64 6.44
CA ILE A 111 -2.75 5.26 6.40
C ILE A 111 -1.98 4.99 7.69
N VAL A 112 -2.53 4.13 8.53
CA VAL A 112 -1.99 3.85 9.87
C VAL A 112 -0.88 2.80 9.80
N SER A 113 0.20 3.02 10.55
CA SER A 113 1.29 2.06 10.72
C SER A 113 0.78 0.75 11.31
N GLN A 114 1.10 -0.37 10.68
CA GLN A 114 0.65 -1.69 11.12
C GLN A 114 1.80 -2.56 11.62
N SER A 115 1.47 -3.55 12.46
CA SER A 115 2.37 -4.61 12.87
C SER A 115 2.41 -5.73 11.82
N SER A 116 3.38 -6.63 11.93
CA SER A 116 3.51 -7.80 11.05
C SER A 116 2.50 -8.91 11.39
N ALA A 117 1.97 -8.95 12.62
CA ALA A 117 1.05 -9.99 13.03
C ALA A 117 -0.30 -9.83 12.30
N THR A 118 -0.68 -10.88 11.59
CA THR A 118 -1.90 -10.91 10.77
C THR A 118 -3.15 -10.74 11.64
N GLY A 119 -4.01 -9.78 11.25
CA GLY A 119 -5.29 -9.54 11.91
C GLY A 119 -5.26 -8.52 13.06
N THR A 120 -4.10 -8.02 13.50
CA THR A 120 -4.02 -7.00 14.56
C THR A 120 -4.69 -5.69 14.16
N GLN A 121 -4.71 -5.36 12.87
CA GLN A 121 -5.35 -4.16 12.33
C GLN A 121 -6.86 -4.11 12.57
N PHE A 122 -7.54 -5.24 12.68
CA PHE A 122 -9.00 -5.27 12.83
C PHE A 122 -9.46 -4.62 14.15
N LEU A 123 -8.82 -4.95 15.27
CA LEU A 123 -9.17 -4.35 16.56
C LEU A 123 -8.86 -2.85 16.60
N GLN A 124 -7.77 -2.44 15.97
CA GLN A 124 -7.41 -1.03 15.86
C GLN A 124 -8.44 -0.26 15.03
N ALA A 125 -8.87 -0.83 13.89
CA ALA A 125 -9.89 -0.22 13.03
C ALA A 125 -11.23 -0.10 13.76
N VAL A 126 -11.67 -1.14 14.48
CA VAL A 126 -12.89 -1.10 15.30
C VAL A 126 -12.78 -0.04 16.40
N GLY A 127 -11.63 0.05 17.09
CA GLY A 127 -11.39 1.07 18.11
C GLY A 127 -11.49 2.49 17.52
N CYS A 128 -10.91 2.71 16.35
CA CYS A 128 -11.00 3.99 15.65
C CYS A 128 -12.44 4.35 15.22
N ALA A 129 -13.23 3.37 14.82
CA ALA A 129 -14.61 3.58 14.38
C ALA A 129 -15.58 3.90 15.54
N ASN A 130 -15.19 3.63 16.78
CA ASN A 130 -16.01 3.88 17.99
C ASN A 130 -15.78 5.26 18.62
N VAL A 131 -14.94 6.10 18.06
CA VAL A 131 -14.62 7.45 18.54
C VAL A 131 -15.30 8.50 17.67
#